data_24a1affd48fd205c119e39ed87cbe8c4
#
_entry.id   24a1affd48fd205c119e39ed87cbe8c4
#
_cell.length_a   1.000
_cell.length_b   1.000
_cell.length_c   1.000
_cell.angle_alpha   90.00
_cell.angle_beta   90.00
_cell.angle_gamma   90.00
#
_symmetry.space_group_name_H-M   'P 1'
#
loop_
_entity.id
_entity.type
_entity.pdbx_description
1 polymer ?
#
loop_
_entity_poly.entity_id
_entity_poly.type
_entity_poly.pdbx_seq_one_letter_code
_entity_poly.pdbx_strand_id
1 'polypeptide(L)'
;DYSGRSVIVVGPELKIYQCGLPKEMAIELFKPFVMKELVANGTAHNIKSAKKMVERLQPEVWDVLEDVIKEHPVMLNRAPTLHRLGIQAFEPILVEGKAIKLHPLVCTAYNADFDGDQMAAHLPLSQEAQAECRFMLLSPNNLLKPSDGGPVAVPSQDMVLGIYYLTQERPGSLGEGGYYKSCLLYTSDAADD
;
A
#
# COMPACT_ATOMS: atom_id res chain seq x y z
N ASP A 1 7.86 -17.03 11.09
CA ASP A 1 8.14 -16.48 9.77
C ASP A 1 7.58 -15.07 9.66
N TYR A 2 8.40 -14.16 9.14
CA TYR A 2 8.03 -12.74 8.96
C TYR A 2 7.66 -12.46 7.50
N SER A 3 6.90 -13.36 6.92
CA SER A 3 6.40 -13.23 5.57
C SER A 3 4.99 -13.79 5.43
N GLY A 4 4.26 -13.26 4.49
CA GLY A 4 2.92 -13.70 4.16
C GLY A 4 2.68 -13.56 2.66
N ARG A 5 1.64 -14.18 2.16
CA ARG A 5 1.26 -14.13 0.76
C ARG A 5 -0.25 -13.95 0.63
N SER A 6 -0.68 -13.10 -0.27
CA SER A 6 -2.09 -12.90 -0.58
C SER A 6 -2.31 -12.43 -2.01
N VAL A 7 -3.53 -12.51 -2.46
CA VAL A 7 -3.99 -11.91 -3.71
C VAL A 7 -3.90 -10.39 -3.61
N ILE A 8 -3.63 -9.73 -4.72
CA ILE A 8 -3.61 -8.28 -4.83
C ILE A 8 -4.89 -7.74 -5.46
N VAL A 9 -5.30 -6.57 -5.00
CA VAL A 9 -6.39 -5.80 -5.59
C VAL A 9 -5.96 -4.35 -5.77
N VAL A 10 -6.65 -3.64 -6.66
CA VAL A 10 -6.36 -2.24 -6.91
C VAL A 10 -6.73 -1.36 -5.72
N GLY A 11 -5.86 -0.41 -5.38
CA GLY A 11 -6.10 0.59 -4.35
C GLY A 11 -5.81 1.99 -4.87
N PRO A 12 -6.72 2.60 -5.65
CA PRO A 12 -6.50 3.92 -6.24
C PRO A 12 -6.44 5.04 -5.20
N GLU A 13 -7.01 4.82 -4.03
CA GLU A 13 -6.98 5.73 -2.89
C GLU A 13 -5.61 5.82 -2.20
N LEU A 14 -4.73 4.84 -2.44
CA LEU A 14 -3.40 4.79 -1.85
C LEU A 14 -2.48 5.84 -2.46
N LYS A 15 -1.57 6.35 -1.66
CA LYS A 15 -0.42 7.11 -2.16
C LYS A 15 0.63 6.14 -2.72
N ILE A 16 1.49 6.65 -3.62
CA ILE A 16 2.45 5.78 -4.32
C ILE A 16 3.41 5.03 -3.40
N TYR A 17 3.68 5.57 -2.22
CA TYR A 17 4.51 4.94 -1.20
C TYR A 17 3.76 4.02 -0.24
N GLN A 18 2.43 3.91 -0.37
CA GLN A 18 1.58 3.13 0.53
C GLN A 18 1.15 1.81 -0.10
N CYS A 19 0.96 0.80 0.73
CA CYS A 19 0.24 -0.42 0.40
C CYS A 19 -0.84 -0.71 1.45
N GLY A 20 -1.92 -1.32 1.02
CA GLY A 20 -2.96 -1.77 1.94
C GLY A 20 -2.67 -3.20 2.40
N LEU A 21 -2.36 -3.37 3.68
CA LEU A 21 -2.10 -4.68 4.26
C LEU A 21 -3.35 -5.19 4.99
N PRO A 22 -3.85 -6.41 4.71
CA PRO A 22 -4.97 -6.97 5.44
C PRO A 22 -4.69 -7.03 6.94
N LYS A 23 -5.67 -6.65 7.76
CA LYS A 23 -5.52 -6.63 9.23
C LYS A 23 -5.06 -7.97 9.80
N GLU A 24 -5.62 -9.07 9.32
CA GLU A 24 -5.24 -10.42 9.77
C GLU A 24 -3.77 -10.74 9.43
N MET A 25 -3.32 -10.37 8.24
CA MET A 25 -1.92 -10.54 7.84
C MET A 25 -0.99 -9.63 8.63
N ALA A 26 -1.39 -8.38 8.84
CA ALA A 26 -0.59 -7.40 9.58
C ALA A 26 -0.34 -7.86 11.03
N ILE A 27 -1.36 -8.38 11.69
CA ILE A 27 -1.21 -8.84 13.08
C ILE A 27 -0.26 -10.04 13.19
N GLU A 28 -0.28 -10.95 12.22
CA GLU A 28 0.63 -12.09 12.18
C GLU A 28 2.08 -11.66 11.89
N LEU A 29 2.28 -10.76 10.92
CA LEU A 29 3.61 -10.26 10.57
C LEU A 29 4.26 -9.45 11.71
N PHE A 30 3.49 -8.58 12.34
CA PHE A 30 3.97 -7.68 13.39
C PHE A 30 3.79 -8.23 14.81
N LYS A 31 3.38 -9.48 14.96
CA LYS A 31 3.08 -10.09 16.26
C LYS A 31 4.14 -9.86 17.34
N PRO A 32 5.44 -10.10 17.11
CA PRO A 32 6.47 -9.84 18.11
C PRO A 32 6.61 -8.37 18.49
N PHE A 33 6.46 -7.47 17.53
CA PHE A 33 6.53 -6.03 17.76
C PHE A 33 5.34 -5.53 18.58
N VAL A 34 4.15 -6.01 18.27
CA VAL A 34 2.92 -5.71 19.03
C VAL A 34 3.03 -6.23 20.46
N MET A 35 3.51 -7.47 20.65
CA MET A 35 3.69 -8.05 21.99
C MET A 35 4.71 -7.24 22.81
N LYS A 36 5.81 -6.80 22.21
CA LYS A 36 6.80 -5.95 22.86
C LYS A 36 6.18 -4.63 23.31
N GLU A 37 5.43 -3.99 22.45
CA GLU A 37 4.83 -2.70 22.73
C GLU A 37 3.71 -2.80 23.78
N LEU A 38 2.88 -3.85 23.76
CA LEU A 38 1.87 -4.11 24.80
C LEU A 38 2.49 -4.24 26.19
N VAL A 39 3.65 -4.89 26.28
CA VAL A 39 4.38 -5.00 27.57
C VAL A 39 5.02 -3.66 27.95
N ALA A 40 5.60 -2.93 27.01
CA ALA A 40 6.24 -1.64 27.27
C ALA A 40 5.22 -0.60 27.74
N ASN A 41 4.01 -0.59 27.18
CA ASN A 41 2.93 0.33 27.56
C ASN A 41 2.21 -0.07 28.85
N GLY A 42 2.59 -1.21 29.47
CA GLY A 42 1.98 -1.70 30.69
C GLY A 42 0.57 -2.29 30.54
N THR A 43 0.06 -2.41 29.30
CA THR A 43 -1.24 -3.04 29.02
C THR A 43 -1.20 -4.53 29.30
N ALA A 44 -0.06 -5.18 29.08
CA ALA A 44 0.19 -6.57 29.43
C ALA A 44 1.29 -6.67 30.50
N HIS A 45 1.08 -7.52 31.49
CA HIS A 45 2.04 -7.70 32.59
C HIS A 45 3.28 -8.52 32.18
N ASN A 46 3.13 -9.38 31.19
CA ASN A 46 4.23 -10.23 30.68
C ASN A 46 3.94 -10.67 29.23
N ILE A 47 4.96 -11.27 28.60
CA ILE A 47 4.88 -11.77 27.23
C ILE A 47 3.77 -12.82 27.03
N LYS A 48 3.51 -13.67 28.03
CA LYS A 48 2.44 -14.67 27.95
C LYS A 48 1.06 -14.03 27.93
N SER A 49 0.87 -12.98 28.73
CA SER A 49 -0.36 -12.19 28.71
C SER A 49 -0.54 -11.44 27.39
N ALA A 50 0.51 -10.79 26.90
CA ALA A 50 0.50 -10.12 25.61
C ALA A 50 0.13 -11.09 24.46
N LYS A 51 0.71 -12.29 24.45
CA LYS A 51 0.39 -13.31 23.46
C LYS A 51 -1.09 -13.70 23.48
N LYS A 52 -1.67 -13.92 24.66
CA LYS A 52 -3.10 -14.21 24.80
C LYS A 52 -4.01 -13.06 24.33
N MET A 53 -3.61 -11.81 24.58
CA MET A 53 -4.33 -10.63 24.10
C MET A 53 -4.34 -10.58 22.58
N VAL A 54 -3.20 -10.80 21.94
CA VAL A 54 -3.09 -10.84 20.47
C VAL A 54 -3.91 -11.99 19.88
N GLU A 55 -3.83 -13.18 20.45
CA GLU A 55 -4.62 -14.36 19.99
C GLU A 55 -6.14 -14.16 20.12
N ARG A 56 -6.57 -13.34 21.09
CA ARG A 56 -7.99 -13.00 21.29
C ARG A 56 -8.44 -11.76 20.51
N LEU A 57 -7.53 -11.11 19.80
CA LEU A 57 -7.81 -9.90 19.00
C LEU A 57 -8.53 -8.82 19.80
N GLN A 58 -8.05 -8.53 21.01
CA GLN A 58 -8.63 -7.51 21.87
C GLN A 58 -8.53 -6.11 21.22
N PRO A 59 -9.46 -5.19 21.50
CA PRO A 59 -9.47 -3.86 20.89
C PRO A 59 -8.17 -3.08 21.05
N GLU A 60 -7.51 -3.19 22.20
CA GLU A 60 -6.24 -2.54 22.50
C GLU A 60 -5.09 -2.99 21.58
N VAL A 61 -5.18 -4.22 21.06
CA VAL A 61 -4.19 -4.76 20.13
C VAL A 61 -4.20 -4.01 18.80
N TRP A 62 -5.37 -3.58 18.32
CA TRP A 62 -5.50 -2.84 17.08
C TRP A 62 -4.87 -1.45 17.16
N ASP A 63 -5.08 -0.75 18.27
CA ASP A 63 -4.48 0.57 18.51
C ASP A 63 -2.95 0.48 18.53
N VAL A 64 -2.41 -0.52 19.22
CA VAL A 64 -0.97 -0.77 19.26
C VAL A 64 -0.43 -1.18 17.89
N LEU A 65 -1.17 -1.98 17.14
CA LEU A 65 -0.78 -2.37 15.78
C LEU A 65 -0.69 -1.16 14.85
N GLU A 66 -1.65 -0.24 14.90
CA GLU A 66 -1.60 0.99 14.12
C GLU A 66 -0.35 1.83 14.44
N ASP A 67 0.03 1.90 15.69
CA ASP A 67 1.25 2.64 16.10
C ASP A 67 2.52 1.92 15.65
N VAL A 68 2.56 0.61 15.76
CA VAL A 68 3.73 -0.21 15.39
C VAL A 68 3.99 -0.17 13.88
N ILE A 69 2.94 -0.18 13.05
CA ILE A 69 3.11 -0.14 11.59
C ILE A 69 3.52 1.23 11.06
N LYS A 70 3.29 2.30 11.82
CA LYS A 70 3.79 3.62 11.46
C LYS A 70 5.30 3.57 11.30
N GLU A 71 5.78 4.12 10.19
CA GLU A 71 7.20 4.18 9.89
C GLU A 71 7.94 2.82 9.80
N HIS A 72 7.24 1.70 9.80
CA HIS A 72 7.84 0.38 9.57
C HIS A 72 7.53 -0.11 8.15
N PRO A 73 8.49 -0.03 7.20
CA PRO A 73 8.25 -0.41 5.82
C PRO A 73 8.07 -1.93 5.69
N VAL A 74 7.27 -2.33 4.71
CA VAL A 74 7.06 -3.72 4.31
C VAL A 74 7.50 -3.88 2.87
N MET A 75 8.22 -4.94 2.55
CA MET A 75 8.60 -5.27 1.19
C MET A 75 7.52 -6.13 0.54
N LEU A 76 7.13 -5.75 -0.67
CA LEU A 76 6.27 -6.57 -1.53
C LEU A 76 7.07 -7.13 -2.70
N ASN A 77 6.88 -8.40 -2.99
CA ASN A 77 7.51 -9.11 -4.10
C ASN A 77 6.46 -9.85 -4.92
N ARG A 78 6.56 -9.75 -6.24
CA ARG A 78 5.81 -10.59 -7.19
C ARG A 78 6.76 -11.53 -7.92
N ALA A 79 6.45 -12.82 -7.89
CA ALA A 79 7.17 -13.80 -8.70
C ALA A 79 6.61 -13.87 -10.14
N PRO A 80 7.44 -14.02 -11.18
CA PRO A 80 8.89 -14.09 -11.11
C PRO A 80 9.55 -12.71 -10.93
N THR A 81 10.62 -12.64 -10.13
CA THR A 81 11.40 -11.41 -9.93
C THR A 81 12.44 -11.28 -11.04
N LEU A 82 12.08 -10.61 -12.12
CA LEU A 82 12.92 -10.50 -13.33
C LEU A 82 13.96 -9.38 -13.25
N HIS A 83 13.68 -8.36 -12.45
CA HIS A 83 14.54 -7.19 -12.25
C HIS A 83 14.34 -6.60 -10.85
N ARG A 84 15.18 -5.63 -10.47
CA ARG A 84 15.18 -5.05 -9.12
C ARG A 84 13.87 -4.44 -8.68
N LEU A 85 13.04 -3.94 -9.61
CA LEU A 85 11.74 -3.33 -9.32
C LEU A 85 10.65 -4.36 -8.97
N GLY A 86 10.92 -5.64 -9.12
CA GLY A 86 10.05 -6.73 -8.68
C GLY A 86 10.01 -6.88 -7.14
N ILE A 87 10.86 -6.15 -6.42
CA ILE A 87 10.83 -6.02 -4.97
C ILE A 87 10.89 -4.53 -4.63
N GLN A 88 9.84 -4.02 -4.01
CA GLN A 88 9.78 -2.63 -3.55
C GLN A 88 9.24 -2.57 -2.13
N ALA A 89 9.62 -1.53 -1.40
CA ALA A 89 9.12 -1.27 -0.06
C ALA A 89 7.97 -0.26 -0.10
N PHE A 90 7.05 -0.42 0.83
CA PHE A 90 5.89 0.45 1.02
C PHE A 90 5.65 0.69 2.51
N GLU A 91 5.02 1.81 2.82
CA GLU A 91 4.46 2.04 4.14
C GLU A 91 3.09 1.36 4.21
N PRO A 92 2.89 0.39 5.11
CA PRO A 92 1.61 -0.32 5.19
C PRO A 92 0.54 0.56 5.85
N ILE A 93 -0.67 0.45 5.34
CA ILE A 93 -1.89 0.88 6.01
C ILE A 93 -2.81 -0.33 6.20
N LEU A 94 -3.57 -0.35 7.27
CA LEU A 94 -4.51 -1.43 7.54
C LEU A 94 -5.74 -1.30 6.65
N VAL A 95 -6.12 -2.40 6.02
CA VAL A 95 -7.32 -2.47 5.19
C VAL A 95 -8.18 -3.67 5.58
N GLU A 96 -9.47 -3.55 5.37
CA GLU A 96 -10.40 -4.66 5.55
C GLU A 96 -10.30 -5.66 4.39
N GLY A 97 -10.68 -6.90 4.66
CA GLY A 97 -10.61 -7.98 3.68
C GLY A 97 -9.34 -8.83 3.83
N LYS A 98 -9.07 -9.64 2.81
CA LYS A 98 -7.95 -10.61 2.80
C LYS A 98 -6.91 -10.33 1.71
N ALA A 99 -7.18 -9.37 0.84
CA ALA A 99 -6.32 -9.02 -0.27
C ALA A 99 -5.43 -7.83 0.05
N ILE A 100 -4.20 -7.85 -0.46
CA ILE A 100 -3.28 -6.72 -0.40
C ILE A 100 -3.74 -5.67 -1.42
N LYS A 101 -3.91 -4.43 -0.99
CA LYS A 101 -4.18 -3.31 -1.90
C LYS A 101 -2.86 -2.73 -2.42
N LEU A 102 -2.78 -2.59 -3.73
CA LEU A 102 -1.60 -2.07 -4.41
C LEU A 102 -1.96 -0.83 -5.24
N HIS A 103 -1.09 0.17 -5.20
CA HIS A 103 -1.27 1.37 -6.02
C HIS A 103 -1.18 1.01 -7.52
N PRO A 104 -2.10 1.47 -8.36
CA PRO A 104 -2.15 1.05 -9.77
C PRO A 104 -0.90 1.44 -10.58
N LEU A 105 -0.23 2.55 -10.26
CA LEU A 105 0.96 2.99 -11.00
C LEU A 105 2.21 2.12 -10.77
N VAL A 106 2.28 1.34 -9.70
CA VAL A 106 3.41 0.43 -9.46
C VAL A 106 3.25 -0.93 -10.15
N CYS A 107 2.06 -1.23 -10.67
CA CYS A 107 1.78 -2.51 -11.35
C CYS A 107 2.68 -2.73 -12.56
N THR A 108 3.03 -1.68 -13.29
CA THR A 108 3.94 -1.75 -14.44
C THR A 108 5.32 -2.27 -14.02
N ALA A 109 5.84 -1.80 -12.89
CA ALA A 109 7.14 -2.24 -12.36
C ALA A 109 7.13 -3.72 -11.97
N TYR A 110 6.04 -4.20 -11.41
CA TYR A 110 5.85 -5.60 -11.04
C TYR A 110 5.41 -6.51 -12.20
N ASN A 111 5.00 -5.93 -13.31
CA ASN A 111 4.24 -6.64 -14.36
C ASN A 111 3.06 -7.39 -13.74
N ALA A 112 2.33 -6.74 -12.85
CA ALA A 112 1.20 -7.29 -12.11
C ALA A 112 -0.12 -6.84 -12.71
N ASP A 113 -1.11 -7.73 -12.66
CA ASP A 113 -2.50 -7.43 -12.95
C ASP A 113 -3.39 -7.93 -11.80
N PHE A 114 -4.68 -7.60 -11.85
CA PHE A 114 -5.63 -7.90 -10.78
C PHE A 114 -6.59 -9.05 -11.15
N ASP A 115 -6.12 -9.99 -11.95
CA ASP A 115 -6.88 -11.16 -12.41
C ASP A 115 -6.74 -12.40 -11.51
N GLY A 116 -6.08 -12.25 -10.36
CA GLY A 116 -5.79 -13.32 -9.41
C GLY A 116 -4.31 -13.42 -9.02
N ASP A 117 -3.48 -12.47 -9.47
CA ASP A 117 -2.08 -12.38 -9.09
C ASP A 117 -1.93 -12.31 -7.58
N GLN A 118 -0.88 -12.95 -7.08
CA GLN A 118 -0.49 -12.94 -5.67
C GLN A 118 0.87 -12.26 -5.49
N MET A 119 1.04 -11.60 -4.35
CA MET A 119 2.31 -11.03 -3.94
C MET A 119 2.68 -11.51 -2.55
N ALA A 120 3.99 -11.66 -2.31
CA ALA A 120 4.54 -11.94 -1.01
C ALA A 120 4.88 -10.64 -0.29
N ALA A 121 4.52 -10.55 0.99
CA ALA A 121 4.91 -9.47 1.89
C ALA A 121 6.01 -9.96 2.82
N HIS A 122 7.09 -9.20 2.96
CA HIS A 122 8.21 -9.49 3.83
C HIS A 122 8.45 -8.34 4.80
N LEU A 123 8.71 -8.66 6.06
CA LEU A 123 8.96 -7.68 7.10
C LEU A 123 10.45 -7.54 7.37
N PRO A 124 11.09 -6.40 7.13
CA PRO A 124 12.46 -6.16 7.57
C PRO A 124 12.51 -6.06 9.10
N LEU A 125 13.46 -6.76 9.73
CA LEU A 125 13.52 -6.89 11.18
C LEU A 125 14.55 -5.94 11.81
N SER A 126 15.76 -5.88 11.26
CA SER A 126 16.82 -5.03 11.81
C SER A 126 16.62 -3.56 11.40
N GLN A 127 17.23 -2.66 12.17
CA GLN A 127 17.17 -1.23 11.84
C GLN A 127 17.89 -0.93 10.53
N GLU A 128 19.00 -1.63 10.25
CA GLU A 128 19.73 -1.52 8.99
C GLU A 128 18.88 -1.96 7.81
N ALA A 129 18.14 -3.08 7.93
CA ALA A 129 17.23 -3.55 6.89
C ALA A 129 16.07 -2.58 6.66
N GLN A 130 15.51 -2.00 7.72
CA GLN A 130 14.47 -0.98 7.62
C GLN A 130 14.99 0.30 6.96
N ALA A 131 16.20 0.74 7.30
CA ALA A 131 16.84 1.89 6.67
C ALA A 131 17.10 1.64 5.19
N GLU A 132 17.58 0.47 4.81
CA GLU A 132 17.77 0.08 3.42
C GLU A 132 16.45 0.08 2.64
N CYS A 133 15.36 -0.43 3.24
CA CYS A 133 14.04 -0.37 2.66
C CYS A 133 13.58 1.07 2.41
N ARG A 134 13.81 1.98 3.35
CA ARG A 134 13.40 3.38 3.22
C ARG A 134 14.21 4.15 2.19
N PHE A 135 15.52 3.99 2.19
CA PHE A 135 16.40 4.79 1.33
C PHE A 135 16.56 4.23 -0.08
N MET A 136 16.48 2.91 -0.27
CA MET A 136 16.75 2.26 -1.53
C MET A 136 15.52 1.61 -2.16
N LEU A 137 14.67 0.95 -1.39
CA LEU A 137 13.59 0.11 -1.91
C LEU A 137 12.22 0.78 -1.94
N LEU A 138 12.05 1.89 -1.24
CA LEU A 138 10.76 2.59 -1.19
C LEU A 138 10.32 2.99 -2.60
N SER A 139 9.04 2.79 -2.94
CA SER A 139 8.51 2.98 -4.28
C SER A 139 8.82 4.35 -4.90
N PRO A 140 8.70 5.50 -4.20
CA PRO A 140 9.03 6.80 -4.78
C PRO A 140 10.49 6.96 -5.22
N ASN A 141 11.41 6.16 -4.66
CA ASN A 141 12.82 6.18 -5.00
C ASN A 141 13.15 5.33 -6.23
N ASN A 142 12.17 4.59 -6.77
CA ASN A 142 12.32 3.65 -7.87
C ASN A 142 11.36 3.95 -9.03
N LEU A 143 11.27 5.22 -9.41
CA LEU A 143 10.37 5.67 -10.48
C LEU A 143 10.97 5.57 -11.88
N LEU A 144 12.27 5.25 -11.98
CA LEU A 144 12.99 5.16 -13.25
C LEU A 144 13.36 3.71 -13.58
N LYS A 145 13.22 3.36 -14.84
CA LYS A 145 13.63 2.03 -15.35
C LYS A 145 15.14 1.88 -15.31
N PRO A 146 15.68 0.75 -14.87
CA PRO A 146 17.13 0.49 -14.91
C PRO A 146 17.67 0.32 -16.32
N SER A 147 16.83 0.01 -17.31
CA SER A 147 17.23 -0.27 -18.69
C SER A 147 17.58 0.98 -19.49
N ASP A 148 16.74 1.99 -19.42
CA ASP A 148 16.79 3.19 -20.29
C ASP A 148 16.68 4.52 -19.51
N GLY A 149 16.47 4.45 -18.19
CA GLY A 149 16.24 5.64 -17.36
C GLY A 149 14.88 6.30 -17.58
N GLY A 150 13.99 5.72 -18.38
CA GLY A 150 12.65 6.21 -18.59
C GLY A 150 11.76 6.01 -17.35
N PRO A 151 10.62 6.71 -17.25
CA PRO A 151 9.70 6.56 -16.13
C PRO A 151 9.01 5.20 -16.14
N VAL A 152 8.84 4.59 -14.97
CA VAL A 152 8.09 3.34 -14.78
C VAL A 152 6.64 3.61 -14.40
N ALA A 153 6.42 4.58 -13.51
CA ALA A 153 5.10 4.95 -13.03
C ALA A 153 4.41 5.90 -14.02
N VAL A 154 3.81 5.34 -15.05
CA VAL A 154 3.09 6.06 -16.10
C VAL A 154 1.67 5.52 -16.24
N PRO A 155 0.69 6.36 -16.63
CA PRO A 155 -0.64 5.86 -16.95
C PRO A 155 -0.61 4.81 -18.06
N SER A 156 -1.35 3.73 -17.90
CA SER A 156 -1.43 2.63 -18.85
C SER A 156 -2.86 2.08 -18.94
N GLN A 157 -3.14 1.37 -20.04
CA GLN A 157 -4.41 0.65 -20.25
C GLN A 157 -5.64 1.52 -19.98
N ASP A 158 -6.47 1.14 -19.00
CA ASP A 158 -7.73 1.81 -18.66
C ASP A 158 -7.53 3.24 -18.15
N MET A 159 -6.37 3.54 -17.55
CA MET A 159 -6.04 4.91 -17.15
C MET A 159 -5.90 5.84 -18.36
N VAL A 160 -5.30 5.38 -19.45
CA VAL A 160 -5.17 6.13 -20.70
C VAL A 160 -6.55 6.35 -21.33
N LEU A 161 -7.40 5.32 -21.35
CA LEU A 161 -8.76 5.41 -21.83
C LEU A 161 -9.58 6.41 -21.01
N GLY A 162 -9.48 6.34 -19.69
CA GLY A 162 -10.15 7.27 -18.77
C GLY A 162 -9.72 8.71 -18.97
N ILE A 163 -8.42 8.98 -19.11
CA ILE A 163 -7.89 10.30 -19.38
C ILE A 163 -8.39 10.82 -20.73
N TYR A 164 -8.38 9.99 -21.77
CA TYR A 164 -8.90 10.33 -23.07
C TYR A 164 -10.39 10.74 -22.99
N TYR A 165 -11.20 9.95 -22.29
CA TYR A 165 -12.62 10.25 -22.08
C TYR A 165 -12.85 11.56 -21.33
N LEU A 166 -12.08 11.82 -20.26
CA LEU A 166 -12.18 13.05 -19.47
C LEU A 166 -11.74 14.31 -20.24
N THR A 167 -10.87 14.16 -21.22
CA THR A 167 -10.34 15.28 -22.02
C THR A 167 -11.13 15.54 -23.30
N GLN A 168 -12.16 14.74 -23.60
CA GLN A 168 -13.01 14.98 -24.76
C GLN A 168 -13.90 16.21 -24.57
N GLU A 169 -13.86 17.10 -25.54
CA GLU A 169 -14.79 18.23 -25.60
C GLU A 169 -16.19 17.75 -25.98
N ARG A 170 -17.19 18.19 -25.25
CA ARG A 170 -18.61 17.93 -25.51
C ARG A 170 -19.35 19.25 -25.54
N PRO A 171 -19.49 19.87 -26.73
CA PRO A 171 -20.23 21.13 -26.87
C PRO A 171 -21.67 20.97 -26.35
N GLY A 172 -22.17 21.96 -25.62
CA GLY A 172 -23.51 21.97 -25.06
C GLY A 172 -23.71 21.15 -23.78
N SER A 173 -22.64 20.64 -23.15
CA SER A 173 -22.73 19.99 -21.84
C SER A 173 -22.85 21.01 -20.71
N LEU A 174 -23.44 20.57 -19.59
CA LEU A 174 -23.54 21.33 -18.35
C LEU A 174 -22.14 21.80 -17.92
N GLY A 175 -22.02 23.09 -17.54
CA GLY A 175 -20.75 23.65 -17.08
C GLY A 175 -19.81 24.12 -18.22
N GLU A 176 -20.25 24.15 -19.49
CA GLU A 176 -19.46 24.68 -20.60
C GLU A 176 -19.03 26.12 -20.31
N GLY A 177 -17.70 26.39 -20.42
CA GLY A 177 -17.11 27.70 -20.08
C GLY A 177 -16.87 27.93 -18.58
N GLY A 178 -17.20 26.97 -17.72
CA GLY A 178 -16.94 27.01 -16.28
C GLY A 178 -15.44 26.92 -15.96
N TYR A 179 -15.04 27.67 -14.93
CA TYR A 179 -13.66 27.72 -14.45
C TYR A 179 -13.58 27.18 -13.01
N TYR A 180 -12.93 26.05 -12.80
CA TYR A 180 -12.80 25.41 -11.51
C TYR A 180 -11.37 25.51 -10.97
N LYS A 181 -11.21 26.06 -9.76
CA LYS A 181 -9.89 26.29 -9.14
C LYS A 181 -9.31 25.03 -8.46
N SER A 182 -10.11 24.01 -8.22
CA SER A 182 -9.66 22.77 -7.56
C SER A 182 -10.51 21.57 -7.99
N CYS A 183 -9.93 20.37 -7.86
CA CYS A 183 -10.65 19.11 -8.11
C CYS A 183 -11.87 18.95 -7.19
N LEU A 184 -11.82 19.46 -5.97
CA LEU A 184 -12.94 19.39 -5.02
C LEU A 184 -14.16 20.17 -5.49
N LEU A 185 -13.96 21.36 -6.06
CA LEU A 185 -15.05 22.17 -6.63
C LEU A 185 -15.67 21.49 -7.84
N TYR A 186 -14.83 20.92 -8.70
CA TYR A 186 -15.30 20.18 -9.88
C TYR A 186 -16.13 18.95 -9.51
N THR A 187 -15.70 18.18 -8.50
CA THR A 187 -16.41 16.96 -8.08
C THR A 187 -17.68 17.24 -7.28
N SER A 188 -17.74 18.34 -6.51
CA SER A 188 -18.97 18.73 -5.79
C SER A 188 -20.06 19.19 -6.75
N ASP A 189 -19.70 19.91 -7.80
CA ASP A 189 -20.65 20.38 -8.82
C ASP A 189 -21.20 19.21 -9.66
N ALA A 190 -20.41 18.18 -9.89
CA ALA A 190 -20.84 16.96 -10.57
C ALA A 190 -21.73 16.03 -9.73
N ALA A 191 -21.81 16.22 -8.41
CA ALA A 191 -22.64 15.43 -7.52
C ALA A 191 -24.03 16.02 -7.29
N ASP A 192 -24.24 17.27 -7.66
CA ASP A 192 -25.51 17.98 -7.53
C ASP A 192 -26.46 17.84 -8.78
N ASP A 193 -26.01 17.14 -9.82
CA ASP A 193 -26.76 16.73 -11.01
C ASP A 193 -27.13 15.22 -10.96
#